data_f01481003a4d498c93622a19d6706311
#
_entry.id   f01481003a4d498c93622a19d6706311
#
_cell.length_a   1.000
_cell.length_b   1.000
_cell.length_c   1.000
_cell.angle_alpha   90.00
_cell.angle_beta   90.00
_cell.angle_gamma   90.00
#
_symmetry.space_group_name_H-M   'P 1'
#
loop_
_entity.id
_entity.type
_entity.pdbx_description
1 polymer ?
#
loop_
_entity_poly.entity_id
_entity_poly.type
_entity_poly.pdbx_seq_one_letter_code
_entity_poly.pdbx_strand_id
1 'polypeptide(L)'
;VADVAEFLESVELIGTGSTVFDPEVVAQLISRQRRNNRMQSLTERERSVLALIAEGKSNQAIAQILYVSPASVEKYITSIFHKLGLERDDSGNRRVLAALAHLENAE
;
A
#
# COMPACT_ATOMS: atom_id res chain seq x y z
N VAL A 1 -12.77 -11.95 1.03
CA VAL A 1 -11.39 -11.79 1.41
C VAL A 1 -10.64 -13.03 1.02
N ALA A 2 -9.82 -12.88 -0.01
CA ALA A 2 -8.97 -13.95 -0.48
C ALA A 2 -8.14 -14.41 0.69
N ASP A 3 -8.47 -15.52 1.14
CA ASP A 3 -8.05 -15.92 2.40
C ASP A 3 -6.64 -16.41 2.44
N VAL A 4 -5.95 -16.06 3.48
CA VAL A 4 -4.69 -16.67 3.84
C VAL A 4 -4.88 -18.20 3.86
N ALA A 5 -6.01 -18.67 4.36
CA ALA A 5 -6.33 -20.09 4.39
C ALA A 5 -6.38 -20.68 2.98
N GLU A 6 -7.05 -20.00 2.05
CA GLU A 6 -7.14 -20.45 0.67
C GLU A 6 -5.77 -20.44 -0.01
N PHE A 7 -4.98 -19.40 0.27
CA PHE A 7 -3.62 -19.31 -0.23
C PHE A 7 -2.76 -20.44 0.32
N LEU A 8 -2.82 -20.71 1.62
CA LEU A 8 -2.06 -21.79 2.26
C LEU A 8 -2.46 -23.15 1.72
N GLU A 9 -3.75 -23.36 1.48
CA GLU A 9 -4.25 -24.59 0.89
C GLU A 9 -3.68 -24.79 -0.51
N SER A 10 -3.64 -23.76 -1.32
CA SER A 10 -3.05 -23.82 -2.66
C SER A 10 -1.56 -24.14 -2.59
N VAL A 11 -0.85 -23.58 -1.66
CA VAL A 11 0.58 -23.83 -1.48
C VAL A 11 0.82 -25.28 -1.04
N GLU A 12 -0.03 -25.80 -0.17
CA GLU A 12 0.05 -27.20 0.24
C GLU A 12 -0.16 -28.16 -0.93
N LEU A 13 -1.12 -27.87 -1.80
CA LEU A 13 -1.38 -28.69 -2.98
C LEU A 13 -0.20 -28.70 -3.95
N ILE A 14 0.48 -27.57 -4.09
CA ILE A 14 1.63 -27.45 -4.97
C ILE A 14 2.85 -28.12 -4.36
N GLY A 15 2.97 -28.07 -3.04
CA GLY A 15 4.14 -28.54 -2.33
C GLY A 15 4.07 -29.95 -1.82
N THR A 16 3.36 -30.82 -2.50
CA THR A 16 3.12 -32.18 -2.02
C THR A 16 4.37 -32.89 -1.55
N GLY A 17 4.42 -33.09 -0.26
CA GLY A 17 5.31 -34.07 0.37
C GLY A 17 6.74 -33.67 0.59
N SER A 18 7.23 -32.64 -0.02
CA SER A 18 8.65 -32.30 0.10
C SER A 18 8.93 -30.88 0.53
N THR A 19 7.90 -30.08 0.63
CA THR A 19 8.13 -28.66 0.86
C THR A 19 8.08 -28.35 2.32
N VAL A 20 9.21 -27.97 2.80
CA VAL A 20 9.30 -27.34 4.10
C VAL A 20 8.91 -25.90 3.88
N PHE A 21 7.79 -25.48 4.47
CA PHE A 21 7.41 -24.08 4.43
C PHE A 21 8.44 -23.30 5.22
N ASP A 22 9.18 -22.46 4.53
CA ASP A 22 10.07 -21.53 5.20
C ASP A 22 9.21 -20.50 5.92
N PRO A 23 9.23 -20.42 7.24
CA PRO A 23 8.42 -19.46 7.97
C PRO A 23 8.67 -18.02 7.53
N GLU A 24 9.87 -17.71 7.12
CA GLU A 24 10.24 -16.38 6.66
C GLU A 24 9.55 -16.04 5.34
N VAL A 25 9.50 -16.98 4.42
CA VAL A 25 8.80 -16.79 3.14
C VAL A 25 7.30 -16.64 3.38
N VAL A 26 6.73 -17.45 4.23
CA VAL A 26 5.31 -17.35 4.59
C VAL A 26 5.00 -16.00 5.20
N ALA A 27 5.85 -15.53 6.12
CA ALA A 27 5.68 -14.22 6.76
C ALA A 27 5.73 -13.09 5.73
N GLN A 28 6.63 -13.17 4.75
CA GLN A 28 6.73 -12.17 3.69
C GLN A 28 5.48 -12.16 2.83
N LEU A 29 4.95 -13.32 2.49
CA LEU A 29 3.73 -13.42 1.68
C LEU A 29 2.51 -12.85 2.42
N ILE A 30 2.40 -13.13 3.71
CA ILE A 30 1.34 -12.58 4.54
C ILE A 30 1.46 -11.05 4.64
N SER A 31 2.66 -10.53 4.83
CA SER A 31 2.90 -9.09 4.87
C SER A 31 2.53 -8.43 3.56
N ARG A 32 2.86 -9.06 2.43
CA ARG A 32 2.49 -8.56 1.10
C ARG A 32 0.98 -8.51 0.93
N GLN A 33 0.28 -9.54 1.38
CA GLN A 33 -1.17 -9.58 1.31
C GLN A 33 -1.81 -8.47 2.16
N ARG A 34 -1.26 -8.22 3.35
CA ARG A 34 -1.73 -7.12 4.20
C ARG A 34 -1.54 -5.76 3.53
N ARG A 35 -0.40 -5.55 2.89
CA ARG A 35 -0.14 -4.30 2.14
C ARG A 35 -1.13 -4.13 1.00
N ASN A 36 -1.39 -5.20 0.25
CA ASN A 36 -2.36 -5.17 -0.83
C ASN A 36 -3.76 -4.82 -0.31
N ASN A 37 -4.16 -5.40 0.81
CA ASN A 37 -5.45 -5.10 1.42
C ASN A 37 -5.55 -3.63 1.86
N ARG A 38 -4.48 -3.09 2.41
CA ARG A 38 -4.43 -1.67 2.79
C ARG A 38 -4.58 -0.77 1.58
N MET A 39 -3.89 -1.09 0.49
CA MET A 39 -4.02 -0.33 -0.76
C MET A 39 -5.44 -0.36 -1.29
N GLN A 40 -6.12 -1.49 -1.17
CA GLN A 40 -7.50 -1.61 -1.63
C GLN A 40 -8.49 -0.82 -0.78
N SER A 41 -8.10 -0.43 0.43
CA SER A 41 -8.95 0.38 1.30
C SER A 41 -8.97 1.86 0.90
N LEU A 42 -8.07 2.28 0.02
CA LEU A 42 -8.03 3.66 -0.45
C LEU A 42 -9.20 3.94 -1.38
N THR A 43 -9.77 5.15 -1.24
CA THR A 43 -10.77 5.61 -2.19
C THR A 43 -10.11 5.89 -3.53
N GLU A 44 -10.92 6.05 -4.57
CA GLU A 44 -10.42 6.38 -5.91
C GLU A 44 -9.65 7.70 -5.90
N ARG A 45 -10.16 8.70 -5.17
CA ARG A 45 -9.48 9.99 -5.05
C ARG A 45 -8.15 9.85 -4.31
N GLU A 46 -8.12 9.06 -3.25
CA GLU A 46 -6.89 8.81 -2.52
C GLU A 46 -5.85 8.10 -3.38
N ARG A 47 -6.27 7.17 -4.20
CA ARG A 47 -5.38 6.50 -5.15
C ARG A 47 -4.80 7.47 -6.16
N SER A 48 -5.62 8.40 -6.64
CA SER A 48 -5.15 9.44 -7.56
C SER A 48 -4.10 10.32 -6.90
N VAL A 49 -4.33 10.73 -5.67
CA VAL A 49 -3.36 11.52 -4.90
C VAL A 49 -2.07 10.73 -4.71
N LEU A 50 -2.18 9.48 -4.32
CA LEU A 50 -1.01 8.63 -4.09
C LEU A 50 -0.18 8.44 -5.36
N ALA A 51 -0.83 8.24 -6.49
CA ALA A 51 -0.15 8.12 -7.78
C ALA A 51 0.66 9.38 -8.10
N LEU A 52 0.10 10.55 -7.82
CA LEU A 52 0.79 11.82 -8.06
C LEU A 52 1.96 12.01 -7.08
N ILE A 53 1.81 11.56 -5.85
CA ILE A 53 2.92 11.54 -4.90
C ILE A 53 4.06 10.67 -5.44
N ALA A 54 3.72 9.51 -5.98
CA ALA A 54 4.71 8.59 -6.53
C ALA A 54 5.43 9.19 -7.75
N GLU A 55 4.78 10.10 -8.47
CA GLU A 55 5.41 10.83 -9.57
C GLU A 55 6.27 12.00 -9.08
N GLY A 56 6.32 12.25 -7.79
CA GLY A 56 7.12 13.33 -7.23
C GLY A 56 6.43 14.67 -7.21
N LYS A 57 5.12 14.73 -7.39
CA LYS A 57 4.38 15.99 -7.39
C LYS A 57 4.26 16.56 -5.99
N SER A 58 4.35 17.88 -5.89
CA SER A 58 4.13 18.59 -4.63
C SER A 58 2.63 18.65 -4.31
N ASN A 59 2.29 18.95 -3.06
CA ASN A 59 0.89 19.12 -2.68
C ASN A 59 0.20 20.19 -3.50
N GLN A 60 0.91 21.28 -3.80
CA GLN A 60 0.37 22.36 -4.60
C GLN A 60 0.07 21.90 -6.03
N ALA A 61 1.00 21.14 -6.63
CA ALA A 61 0.79 20.60 -7.97
C ALA A 61 -0.37 19.61 -8.00
N ILE A 62 -0.49 18.77 -6.98
CA ILE A 62 -1.60 17.81 -6.86
C ILE A 62 -2.93 18.57 -6.77
N ALA A 63 -2.97 19.62 -5.95
CA ALA A 63 -4.18 20.44 -5.82
C ALA A 63 -4.60 21.03 -7.17
N GLN A 64 -3.66 21.52 -7.94
CA GLN A 64 -3.94 22.07 -9.27
C GLN A 64 -4.43 21.00 -10.24
N ILE A 65 -3.78 19.84 -10.25
CA ILE A 65 -4.13 18.74 -11.16
C ILE A 65 -5.53 18.23 -10.87
N LEU A 66 -5.89 18.07 -9.60
CA LEU A 66 -7.17 17.51 -9.18
C LEU A 66 -8.28 18.55 -8.99
N TYR A 67 -7.96 19.83 -9.18
CA TYR A 67 -8.92 20.93 -8.99
C TYR A 67 -9.51 20.96 -7.59
N VAL A 68 -8.65 20.79 -6.59
CA VAL A 68 -9.03 20.84 -5.18
C VAL A 68 -8.12 21.83 -4.45
N SER A 69 -8.49 22.17 -3.22
CA SER A 69 -7.66 23.06 -2.40
C SER A 69 -6.44 22.31 -1.86
N PRO A 70 -5.34 23.02 -1.56
CA PRO A 70 -4.21 22.37 -0.89
C PRO A 70 -4.58 21.75 0.46
N ALA A 71 -5.52 22.36 1.19
CA ALA A 71 -6.01 21.80 2.44
C ALA A 71 -6.68 20.43 2.22
N SER A 72 -7.43 20.29 1.11
CA SER A 72 -8.03 19.00 0.75
C SER A 72 -6.97 17.96 0.46
N VAL A 73 -5.90 18.34 -0.24
CA VAL A 73 -4.79 17.43 -0.52
C VAL A 73 -4.16 16.94 0.78
N GLU A 74 -3.93 17.83 1.73
CA GLU A 74 -3.38 17.45 3.04
C GLU A 74 -4.27 16.43 3.75
N LYS A 75 -5.58 16.62 3.69
CA LYS A 75 -6.53 15.67 4.28
C LYS A 75 -6.45 14.31 3.59
N TYR A 76 -6.37 14.28 2.27
CA TYR A 76 -6.22 13.02 1.54
C TYR A 76 -4.92 12.32 1.92
N ILE A 77 -3.83 13.06 2.03
CA ILE A 77 -2.53 12.49 2.39
C ILE A 77 -2.55 11.92 3.80
N THR A 78 -3.14 12.64 4.75
CA THR A 78 -3.28 12.14 6.13
C THR A 78 -4.08 10.85 6.15
N SER A 79 -5.18 10.79 5.42
CA SER A 79 -6.01 9.59 5.33
C SER A 79 -5.24 8.43 4.70
N ILE A 80 -4.49 8.71 3.62
CA ILE A 80 -3.67 7.70 2.96
C ILE A 80 -2.65 7.11 3.93
N PHE A 81 -1.92 7.96 4.65
CA PHE A 81 -0.93 7.51 5.61
C PHE A 81 -1.55 6.64 6.69
N HIS A 82 -2.71 7.04 7.17
CA HIS A 82 -3.44 6.27 8.18
C HIS A 82 -3.85 4.89 7.62
N LYS A 83 -4.43 4.86 6.44
CA LYS A 83 -4.90 3.62 5.82
C LYS A 83 -3.75 2.68 5.46
N LEU A 84 -2.60 3.22 5.09
CA LEU A 84 -1.42 2.43 4.78
C LEU A 84 -0.63 2.02 6.03
N GLY A 85 -1.06 2.45 7.20
CA GLY A 85 -0.39 2.12 8.45
C GLY A 85 0.94 2.82 8.63
N LEU A 86 1.12 3.96 7.99
CA LEU A 86 2.35 4.75 8.09
C LEU A 86 2.24 5.67 9.29
N GLU A 87 2.80 5.24 10.40
CA GLU A 87 2.82 6.02 11.62
C GLU A 87 3.67 7.27 11.45
N ARG A 88 3.40 8.26 12.30
CA ARG A 88 4.18 9.48 12.29
C ARG A 88 5.61 9.15 12.64
N ASP A 89 6.50 9.38 11.70
CA ASP A 89 7.92 9.09 11.84
C ASP A 89 8.69 10.40 11.86
N ASP A 90 9.58 10.54 12.82
CA ASP A 90 10.42 11.73 12.96
C ASP A 90 11.37 11.91 11.77
N SER A 91 11.61 10.87 11.02
CA SER A 91 12.48 10.95 9.83
C SER A 91 11.83 11.67 8.66
N GLY A 92 10.50 11.85 8.67
CA GLY A 92 9.79 12.53 7.60
C GLY A 92 9.66 11.73 6.32
N ASN A 93 9.85 10.42 6.36
CA ASN A 93 9.88 9.58 5.18
C ASN A 93 8.54 8.94 4.80
N ARG A 94 7.44 9.34 5.44
CA ARG A 94 6.13 8.74 5.15
C ARG A 94 5.72 8.88 3.70
N ARG A 95 6.04 10.02 3.09
CA ARG A 95 5.72 10.29 1.69
C ARG A 95 6.47 9.33 0.77
N VAL A 96 7.74 9.08 1.06
CA VAL A 96 8.55 8.12 0.31
C VAL A 96 8.02 6.71 0.49
N LEU A 97 7.68 6.33 1.71
CA LEU A 97 7.13 5.02 2.01
C LEU A 97 5.81 4.79 1.29
N ALA A 98 4.95 5.82 1.25
CA ALA A 98 3.69 5.75 0.52
C ALA A 98 3.92 5.56 -0.98
N ALA A 99 4.86 6.30 -1.54
CA ALA A 99 5.20 6.19 -2.95
C ALA A 99 5.72 4.78 -3.28
N LEU A 100 6.58 4.24 -2.42
CA LEU A 100 7.10 2.89 -2.61
C LEU A 100 5.99 1.84 -2.54
N ALA A 101 5.05 2.00 -1.60
CA ALA A 101 3.91 1.11 -1.48
C ALA A 101 3.07 1.12 -2.76
N HIS A 102 2.85 2.30 -3.34
CA HIS A 102 2.13 2.43 -4.60
C HIS A 102 2.84 1.68 -5.72
N LEU A 103 4.15 1.88 -5.84
CA LEU A 103 4.93 1.24 -6.89
C LEU A 103 4.95 -0.28 -6.75
N GLU A 104 5.01 -0.81 -5.54
CA GLU A 104 4.94 -2.24 -5.29
C GLU A 104 3.61 -2.84 -5.73
N ASN A 105 2.54 -2.07 -5.64
CA ASN A 105 1.20 -2.53 -6.00
C ASN A 105 0.84 -2.26 -7.47
N ALA A 106 1.67 -1.54 -8.20
CA ALA A 106 1.38 -1.17 -9.58
C ALA A 106 1.54 -2.34 -10.56
N GLU A 107 2.13 -3.42 -10.08
CA GLU A 107 2.26 -4.63 -10.89
C GLU A 107 1.03 -5.53 -10.74
#